data_31829fa972c9d0a3cddf07d76d2931c6
#
_entry.id   31829fa972c9d0a3cddf07d76d2931c6
#
_cell.length_a   1.000
_cell.length_b   1.000
_cell.length_c   1.000
_cell.angle_alpha   90.00
_cell.angle_beta   90.00
_cell.angle_gamma   90.00
#
_symmetry.space_group_name_H-M   'P 1'
#
loop_
_entity.id
_entity.type
_entity.pdbx_description
1 polymer ?
#
loop_
_entity_poly.entity_id
_entity_poly.type
_entity_poly.pdbx_seq_one_letter_code
_entity_poly.pdbx_strand_id
1 'polypeptide(L)'
;MDADRAARERRILSTAAELRVAVGETTATVESPDGAVVVTAGPRNALLDLTLTRRIRHHDGRALGALLVATVRAATERADELLTERARELVPGRADLPDPLATALPEPPPPPADDTADDETDPLVRRLRDEARRQLDAWATTRADVADLTATAHATQGGVVAEVGATGELRRVELADAAPRLDPTHLAALVLDTVRRATADAAALLAERVQRVAGPRLDLVSLVAAYRPSDTDDEEGRGG
;
A
#
# COMPACT_ATOMS: atom_id res chain seq x y z
N MET A 1 -11.15 -38.71 -9.00
CA MET A 1 -10.26 -37.86 -8.17
C MET A 1 -9.71 -36.67 -8.94
N ASP A 2 -9.26 -36.83 -10.21
CA ASP A 2 -8.69 -35.71 -10.97
C ASP A 2 -9.71 -34.66 -11.44
N ALA A 3 -10.94 -35.06 -11.77
CA ALA A 3 -12.00 -34.17 -12.22
C ALA A 3 -12.44 -33.16 -11.12
N ASP A 4 -12.52 -33.62 -9.87
CA ASP A 4 -12.90 -32.77 -8.72
C ASP A 4 -11.79 -31.78 -8.38
N ARG A 5 -10.53 -32.21 -8.52
CA ARG A 5 -9.37 -31.32 -8.34
C ARG A 5 -9.34 -30.22 -9.41
N ALA A 6 -9.51 -30.60 -10.67
CA ALA A 6 -9.55 -29.64 -11.78
C ALA A 6 -10.76 -28.68 -11.72
N ALA A 7 -11.91 -29.14 -11.19
CA ALA A 7 -13.06 -28.29 -10.94
C ALA A 7 -12.80 -27.29 -9.81
N ARG A 8 -12.11 -27.73 -8.74
CA ARG A 8 -11.73 -26.88 -7.61
C ARG A 8 -10.69 -25.82 -8.02
N GLU A 9 -9.69 -26.21 -8.81
CA GLU A 9 -8.66 -25.29 -9.34
C GLU A 9 -9.29 -24.23 -10.24
N ARG A 10 -10.20 -24.60 -11.15
CA ARG A 10 -10.92 -23.65 -12.00
C ARG A 10 -11.76 -22.67 -11.18
N ARG A 11 -12.43 -23.14 -10.14
CA ARG A 11 -13.22 -22.27 -9.25
C ARG A 11 -12.33 -21.28 -8.49
N ILE A 12 -11.15 -21.70 -8.00
CA ILE A 12 -10.19 -20.82 -7.36
C ILE A 12 -9.71 -19.74 -8.32
N LEU A 13 -9.38 -20.12 -9.56
CA LEU A 13 -8.92 -19.17 -10.57
C LEU A 13 -10.00 -18.17 -10.99
N SER A 14 -11.27 -18.60 -11.13
CA SER A 14 -12.38 -17.69 -11.45
C SER A 14 -12.62 -16.70 -10.31
N THR A 15 -12.68 -17.18 -9.06
CA THR A 15 -12.85 -16.30 -7.90
C THR A 15 -11.69 -15.31 -7.75
N ALA A 16 -10.45 -15.74 -8.02
CA ALA A 16 -9.29 -14.84 -7.99
C ALA A 16 -9.36 -13.77 -9.09
N ALA A 17 -9.87 -14.11 -10.28
CA ALA A 17 -10.07 -13.16 -11.37
C ALA A 17 -11.18 -12.15 -11.04
N GLU A 18 -12.31 -12.61 -10.50
CA GLU A 18 -13.43 -11.77 -10.05
C GLU A 18 -12.99 -10.82 -8.93
N LEU A 19 -12.21 -11.30 -7.97
CA LEU A 19 -11.67 -10.47 -6.90
C LEU A 19 -10.70 -9.41 -7.43
N ARG A 20 -9.88 -9.75 -8.43
CA ARG A 20 -8.97 -8.78 -9.07
C ARG A 20 -9.74 -7.66 -9.76
N VAL A 21 -10.81 -7.99 -10.46
CA VAL A 21 -11.70 -7.00 -11.09
C VAL A 21 -12.36 -6.14 -10.03
N ALA A 22 -12.90 -6.76 -8.97
CA ALA A 22 -13.52 -6.03 -7.86
C ALA A 22 -12.55 -5.04 -7.17
N VAL A 23 -11.30 -5.42 -6.99
CA VAL A 23 -10.25 -4.51 -6.46
C VAL A 23 -10.03 -3.32 -7.40
N GLY A 24 -9.96 -3.55 -8.71
CA GLY A 24 -9.74 -2.48 -9.70
C GLY A 24 -10.92 -1.52 -9.85
N GLU A 25 -12.13 -1.99 -9.62
CA GLU A 25 -13.37 -1.20 -9.76
C GLU A 25 -13.82 -0.52 -8.45
N THR A 26 -13.33 -0.98 -7.30
CA THR A 26 -13.71 -0.41 -6.01
C THR A 26 -13.00 0.92 -5.80
N THR A 27 -13.77 1.99 -5.70
CA THR A 27 -13.26 3.34 -5.40
C THR A 27 -14.17 4.02 -4.39
N ALA A 28 -13.60 4.91 -3.58
CA ALA A 28 -14.33 5.77 -2.68
C ALA A 28 -13.92 7.23 -2.87
N THR A 29 -14.91 8.11 -2.86
CA THR A 29 -14.69 9.55 -2.92
C THR A 29 -15.10 10.16 -1.58
N VAL A 30 -14.20 10.91 -0.96
CA VAL A 30 -14.40 11.59 0.33
C VAL A 30 -14.06 13.07 0.18
N GLU A 31 -14.93 13.91 0.73
CA GLU A 31 -14.73 15.36 0.82
C GLU A 31 -14.32 15.74 2.25
N SER A 32 -13.39 16.67 2.40
CA SER A 32 -13.01 17.23 3.69
C SER A 32 -14.20 17.99 4.34
N PRO A 33 -14.26 18.09 5.68
CA PRO A 33 -15.39 18.72 6.38
C PRO A 33 -15.69 20.15 5.94
N ASP A 34 -14.67 20.87 5.47
CA ASP A 34 -14.80 22.26 5.00
C ASP A 34 -14.97 22.35 3.47
N GLY A 35 -14.95 21.23 2.75
CA GLY A 35 -15.08 21.18 1.30
C GLY A 35 -13.88 21.76 0.54
N ALA A 36 -12.71 21.87 1.18
CA ALA A 36 -11.49 22.34 0.54
C ALA A 36 -10.81 21.27 -0.31
N VAL A 37 -10.94 20.00 0.10
CA VAL A 37 -10.25 18.84 -0.48
C VAL A 37 -11.28 17.75 -0.81
N VAL A 38 -11.22 17.21 -2.02
CA VAL A 38 -11.97 16.02 -2.45
C VAL A 38 -10.97 14.99 -2.95
N VAL A 39 -11.02 13.79 -2.41
CA VAL A 39 -10.12 12.70 -2.74
C VAL A 39 -10.91 11.51 -3.28
N THR A 40 -10.47 10.94 -4.37
CA THR A 40 -10.91 9.62 -4.83
C THR A 40 -9.76 8.63 -4.65
N ALA A 41 -10.01 7.60 -3.87
CA ALA A 41 -9.04 6.55 -3.58
C ALA A 41 -9.61 5.17 -3.91
N GLY A 42 -8.72 4.28 -4.29
CA GLY A 42 -8.97 2.84 -4.35
C GLY A 42 -8.49 2.14 -3.08
N PRO A 43 -8.73 0.84 -2.97
CA PRO A 43 -8.22 0.03 -1.88
C PRO A 43 -6.68 0.05 -1.84
N ARG A 44 -6.13 -0.30 -0.66
CA ARG A 44 -4.69 -0.47 -0.48
C ARG A 44 -3.91 0.82 -0.73
N ASN A 45 -4.42 1.94 -0.22
CA ASN A 45 -3.80 3.27 -0.31
C ASN A 45 -3.60 3.81 -1.75
N ALA A 46 -4.38 3.32 -2.71
CA ALA A 46 -4.30 3.80 -4.09
C ALA A 46 -4.95 5.19 -4.21
N LEU A 47 -4.16 6.26 -4.27
CA LEU A 47 -4.64 7.61 -4.54
C LEU A 47 -4.88 7.77 -6.06
N LEU A 48 -6.15 7.85 -6.46
CA LEU A 48 -6.57 7.90 -7.87
C LEU A 48 -6.72 9.33 -8.37
N ASP A 49 -7.44 10.16 -7.61
CA ASP A 49 -7.70 11.54 -7.97
C ASP A 49 -7.70 12.46 -6.75
N LEU A 50 -7.36 13.72 -6.98
CA LEU A 50 -7.34 14.78 -5.99
C LEU A 50 -7.88 16.06 -6.61
N THR A 51 -8.95 16.58 -6.03
CA THR A 51 -9.51 17.89 -6.40
C THR A 51 -9.40 18.85 -5.22
N LEU A 52 -8.88 20.03 -5.49
CA LEU A 52 -8.83 21.13 -4.53
C LEU A 52 -9.78 22.25 -4.96
N THR A 53 -10.47 22.85 -3.99
CA THR A 53 -11.37 23.95 -4.23
C THR A 53 -10.70 25.29 -3.85
N ARG A 54 -11.33 26.40 -4.18
CA ARG A 54 -10.81 27.73 -3.78
C ARG A 54 -10.77 27.93 -2.26
N ARG A 55 -11.40 27.07 -1.49
CA ARG A 55 -11.40 27.09 -0.02
C ARG A 55 -10.03 26.81 0.58
N ILE A 56 -9.10 26.19 -0.17
CA ILE A 56 -7.70 25.99 0.26
C ILE A 56 -7.03 27.30 0.71
N ARG A 57 -7.48 28.47 0.20
CA ARG A 57 -6.95 29.78 0.55
C ARG A 57 -7.21 30.21 1.99
N HIS A 58 -8.11 29.52 2.71
CA HIS A 58 -8.40 29.74 4.12
C HIS A 58 -7.44 28.97 5.05
N HIS A 59 -6.58 28.14 4.48
CA HIS A 59 -5.58 27.37 5.21
C HIS A 59 -4.18 27.93 4.98
N ASP A 60 -3.31 27.74 5.97
CA ASP A 60 -1.86 27.77 5.74
C ASP A 60 -1.37 26.44 5.15
N GLY A 61 -0.11 26.41 4.73
CA GLY A 61 0.47 25.21 4.12
C GLY A 61 0.43 24.00 5.03
N ARG A 62 0.66 24.18 6.34
CA ARG A 62 0.66 23.10 7.34
C ARG A 62 -0.74 22.53 7.56
N ALA A 63 -1.73 23.41 7.74
CA ALA A 63 -3.12 22.99 7.95
C ALA A 63 -3.67 22.26 6.73
N LEU A 64 -3.37 22.78 5.52
CA LEU A 64 -3.77 22.14 4.27
C LEU A 64 -3.10 20.76 4.10
N GLY A 65 -1.80 20.63 4.42
CA GLY A 65 -1.10 19.35 4.39
C GLY A 65 -1.72 18.31 5.33
N ALA A 66 -2.04 18.71 6.56
CA ALA A 66 -2.72 17.83 7.52
C ALA A 66 -4.13 17.42 7.04
N LEU A 67 -4.89 18.35 6.45
CA LEU A 67 -6.21 18.10 5.89
C LEU A 67 -6.16 17.12 4.72
N LEU A 68 -5.16 17.26 3.84
CA LEU A 68 -4.91 16.33 2.73
C LEU A 68 -4.67 14.91 3.25
N VAL A 69 -3.76 14.73 4.20
CA VAL A 69 -3.46 13.41 4.79
C VAL A 69 -4.70 12.79 5.43
N ALA A 70 -5.46 13.57 6.21
CA ALA A 70 -6.67 13.09 6.85
C ALA A 70 -7.74 12.66 5.84
N THR A 71 -7.94 13.44 4.77
CA THR A 71 -8.95 13.15 3.74
C THR A 71 -8.53 11.94 2.89
N VAL A 72 -7.24 11.81 2.55
CA VAL A 72 -6.72 10.63 1.84
C VAL A 72 -6.92 9.37 2.68
N ARG A 73 -6.59 9.41 3.98
CA ARG A 73 -6.80 8.29 4.89
C ARG A 73 -8.27 7.88 4.94
N ALA A 74 -9.18 8.82 5.14
CA ALA A 74 -10.62 8.53 5.17
C ALA A 74 -11.13 7.92 3.84
N ALA A 75 -10.61 8.37 2.70
CA ALA A 75 -10.98 7.83 1.39
C ALA A 75 -10.46 6.39 1.20
N THR A 76 -9.22 6.10 1.62
CA THR A 76 -8.65 4.74 1.54
C THR A 76 -9.33 3.78 2.51
N GLU A 77 -9.59 4.18 3.75
CA GLU A 77 -10.36 3.39 4.72
C GLU A 77 -11.75 3.03 4.15
N ARG A 78 -12.44 4.00 3.55
CA ARG A 78 -13.75 3.76 2.93
C ARG A 78 -13.68 2.82 1.73
N ALA A 79 -12.63 2.93 0.90
CA ALA A 79 -12.43 2.02 -0.23
C ALA A 79 -12.16 0.58 0.25
N ASP A 80 -11.37 0.40 1.32
CA ASP A 80 -11.08 -0.90 1.91
C ASP A 80 -12.33 -1.53 2.55
N GLU A 81 -13.19 -0.74 3.20
CA GLU A 81 -14.49 -1.21 3.69
C GLU A 81 -15.37 -1.73 2.55
N LEU A 82 -15.51 -0.95 1.48
CA LEU A 82 -16.29 -1.33 0.29
C LEU A 82 -15.75 -2.60 -0.36
N LEU A 83 -14.43 -2.72 -0.47
CA LEU A 83 -13.80 -3.95 -0.98
C LEU A 83 -14.10 -5.14 -0.09
N THR A 84 -14.05 -4.96 1.24
CA THR A 84 -14.35 -6.02 2.20
C THR A 84 -15.81 -6.47 2.10
N GLU A 85 -16.76 -5.53 1.97
CA GLU A 85 -18.16 -5.83 1.73
C GLU A 85 -18.35 -6.63 0.44
N ARG A 86 -17.74 -6.19 -0.65
CA ARG A 86 -17.79 -6.88 -1.95
C ARG A 86 -17.15 -8.27 -1.92
N ALA A 87 -16.03 -8.40 -1.23
CA ALA A 87 -15.37 -9.71 -1.07
C ALA A 87 -16.24 -10.72 -0.30
N ARG A 88 -16.99 -10.27 0.71
CA ARG A 88 -17.94 -11.12 1.44
C ARG A 88 -19.09 -11.61 0.55
N GLU A 89 -19.56 -10.77 -0.38
CA GLU A 89 -20.59 -11.15 -1.36
C GLU A 89 -20.09 -12.22 -2.34
N LEU A 90 -18.84 -12.08 -2.82
CA LEU A 90 -18.23 -12.98 -3.79
C LEU A 90 -17.83 -14.35 -3.18
N VAL A 91 -17.51 -14.39 -1.89
CA VAL A 91 -17.08 -15.61 -1.18
C VAL A 91 -17.88 -15.81 0.10
N PRO A 92 -19.16 -16.19 0.00
CA PRO A 92 -19.98 -16.43 1.17
C PRO A 92 -19.40 -17.59 2.02
N GLY A 93 -19.17 -17.32 3.31
CA GLY A 93 -18.65 -18.30 4.27
C GLY A 93 -17.16 -18.17 4.62
N ARG A 94 -16.43 -17.21 4.04
CA ARG A 94 -15.09 -16.80 4.48
C ARG A 94 -15.14 -15.39 5.05
N ALA A 95 -15.62 -15.26 6.28
CA ALA A 95 -15.66 -13.99 7.00
C ALA A 95 -14.25 -13.43 7.33
N ASP A 96 -13.23 -14.28 7.22
CA ASP A 96 -11.84 -13.94 7.54
C ASP A 96 -10.97 -14.10 6.27
N LEU A 97 -11.21 -13.25 5.26
CA LEU A 97 -10.19 -13.06 4.23
C LEU A 97 -9.08 -12.24 4.89
N PRO A 98 -7.93 -12.84 5.20
CA PRO A 98 -6.81 -12.06 5.73
C PRO A 98 -6.44 -11.01 4.69
N ASP A 99 -6.09 -9.83 5.17
CA ASP A 99 -5.46 -8.78 4.37
C ASP A 99 -4.37 -9.45 3.50
N PRO A 100 -4.43 -9.32 2.16
CA PRO A 100 -3.43 -9.94 1.29
C PRO A 100 -2.00 -9.45 1.56
N LEU A 101 -1.83 -8.30 2.23
CA LEU A 101 -0.53 -7.86 2.75
C LEU A 101 -0.21 -8.52 4.10
N ALA A 102 -1.19 -8.76 4.95
CA ALA A 102 -1.01 -9.61 6.12
C ALA A 102 -0.73 -11.06 5.72
N THR A 103 -1.23 -11.50 4.54
CA THR A 103 -0.95 -12.83 3.98
C THR A 103 0.39 -12.89 3.24
N ALA A 104 0.88 -11.77 2.72
CA ALA A 104 2.23 -11.68 2.15
C ALA A 104 3.32 -11.77 3.24
N LEU A 105 2.96 -11.41 4.47
CA LEU A 105 3.74 -11.67 5.68
C LEU A 105 2.86 -12.52 6.61
N PRO A 106 2.82 -13.85 6.45
CA PRO A 106 2.00 -14.71 7.28
C PRO A 106 2.30 -14.42 8.76
N GLU A 107 1.23 -14.30 9.54
CA GLU A 107 1.36 -14.19 10.98
C GLU A 107 2.21 -15.37 11.47
N PRO A 108 3.29 -15.13 12.21
CA PRO A 108 4.12 -16.21 12.70
C PRO A 108 3.21 -17.21 13.43
N PRO A 109 3.37 -18.51 13.21
CA PRO A 109 2.61 -19.50 13.96
C PRO A 109 2.78 -19.20 15.45
N PRO A 110 1.72 -19.36 16.28
CA PRO A 110 1.82 -19.11 17.69
C PRO A 110 3.03 -19.90 18.23
N PRO A 111 3.84 -19.28 19.12
CA PRO A 111 4.95 -19.99 19.70
C PRO A 111 4.42 -21.31 20.25
N PRO A 112 5.14 -22.42 20.07
CA PRO A 112 4.73 -23.70 20.63
C PRO A 112 4.50 -23.45 22.12
N ALA A 113 3.32 -23.87 22.63
CA ALA A 113 3.00 -23.72 24.04
C ALA A 113 4.19 -24.21 24.85
N ASP A 114 4.56 -23.46 25.90
CA ASP A 114 5.56 -23.88 26.85
C ASP A 114 5.02 -25.11 27.57
N ASP A 115 5.03 -26.25 26.88
CA ASP A 115 4.91 -27.54 27.55
C ASP A 115 6.23 -27.75 28.30
N THR A 116 6.19 -27.39 29.57
CA THR A 116 7.14 -27.79 30.60
C THR A 116 7.03 -29.31 30.82
N ALA A 117 7.25 -30.09 29.75
CA ALA A 117 7.30 -31.53 29.82
C ALA A 117 8.68 -32.01 29.37
N ASP A 118 9.42 -32.39 30.33
CA ASP A 118 10.51 -33.35 30.35
C ASP A 118 11.74 -33.16 29.47
N ASP A 119 12.85 -33.14 30.17
CA ASP A 119 14.27 -33.01 29.87
C ASP A 119 14.82 -34.12 28.90
N GLU A 120 13.99 -34.86 28.22
CA GLU A 120 14.34 -35.91 27.24
C GLU A 120 13.96 -35.58 25.81
N THR A 121 14.01 -34.30 25.43
CA THR A 121 13.68 -33.93 24.05
C THR A 121 14.84 -34.29 23.13
N ASP A 122 14.56 -35.16 22.13
CA ASP A 122 15.47 -35.54 21.05
C ASP A 122 16.28 -34.31 20.56
N PRO A 123 17.62 -34.42 20.46
CA PRO A 123 18.48 -33.34 19.94
C PRO A 123 18.02 -32.79 18.58
N LEU A 124 17.34 -33.58 17.77
CA LEU A 124 16.75 -33.18 16.50
C LEU A 124 15.57 -32.20 16.70
N VAL A 125 14.69 -32.50 17.65
CA VAL A 125 13.53 -31.64 17.98
C VAL A 125 14.00 -30.30 18.54
N ARG A 126 15.03 -30.31 19.37
CA ARG A 126 15.67 -29.05 19.86
C ARG A 126 16.22 -28.21 18.72
N ARG A 127 16.97 -28.80 17.79
CA ARG A 127 17.53 -28.10 16.61
C ARG A 127 16.44 -27.51 15.73
N LEU A 128 15.37 -28.26 15.49
CA LEU A 128 14.22 -27.78 14.70
C LEU A 128 13.50 -26.62 15.40
N ARG A 129 13.35 -26.70 16.71
CA ARG A 129 12.75 -25.63 17.52
C ARG A 129 13.60 -24.37 17.51
N ASP A 130 14.92 -24.48 17.67
CA ASP A 130 15.85 -23.38 17.63
C ASP A 130 15.93 -22.74 16.23
N GLU A 131 15.85 -23.54 15.18
CA GLU A 131 15.79 -23.05 13.81
C GLU A 131 14.47 -22.30 13.55
N ALA A 132 13.33 -22.85 13.99
CA ALA A 132 12.04 -22.19 13.89
C ALA A 132 12.02 -20.85 14.66
N ARG A 133 12.56 -20.81 15.88
CA ARG A 133 12.68 -19.55 16.63
C ARG A 133 13.53 -18.52 15.91
N ARG A 134 14.70 -18.91 15.41
CA ARG A 134 15.55 -18.00 14.60
C ARG A 134 14.85 -17.46 13.37
N GLN A 135 14.07 -18.29 12.68
CA GLN A 135 13.26 -17.86 11.54
C GLN A 135 12.18 -16.88 11.96
N LEU A 136 11.46 -17.14 13.07
CA LEU A 136 10.44 -16.25 13.61
C LEU A 136 11.01 -14.90 14.02
N ASP A 137 12.15 -14.88 14.70
CA ASP A 137 12.85 -13.64 15.09
C ASP A 137 13.32 -12.84 13.86
N ALA A 138 13.84 -13.51 12.84
CA ALA A 138 14.22 -12.89 11.58
C ALA A 138 13.00 -12.28 10.86
N TRP A 139 11.87 -12.96 10.87
CA TRP A 139 10.61 -12.45 10.31
C TRP A 139 10.08 -11.25 11.10
N ALA A 140 10.09 -11.31 12.42
CA ALA A 140 9.66 -10.20 13.26
C ALA A 140 10.52 -8.95 13.03
N THR A 141 11.83 -9.11 12.93
CA THR A 141 12.77 -8.02 12.61
C THR A 141 12.50 -7.45 11.23
N THR A 142 12.34 -8.31 10.23
CA THR A 142 12.04 -7.87 8.85
C THR A 142 10.71 -7.11 8.77
N ARG A 143 9.69 -7.55 9.51
CA ARG A 143 8.39 -6.88 9.57
C ARG A 143 8.49 -5.49 10.20
N ALA A 144 9.24 -5.35 11.29
CA ALA A 144 9.50 -4.05 11.91
C ALA A 144 10.27 -3.12 10.96
N ASP A 145 11.33 -3.63 10.33
CA ASP A 145 12.12 -2.89 9.34
C ASP A 145 11.29 -2.41 8.13
N VAL A 146 10.30 -3.20 7.69
CA VAL A 146 9.39 -2.82 6.60
C VAL A 146 8.37 -1.79 7.07
N ALA A 147 7.86 -1.91 8.31
CA ALA A 147 6.88 -0.96 8.85
C ALA A 147 7.46 0.46 8.98
N ASP A 148 8.76 0.57 9.25
CA ASP A 148 9.46 1.86 9.40
C ASP A 148 9.97 2.43 8.06
N LEU A 149 9.85 1.67 6.97
CA LEU A 149 10.32 2.11 5.68
C LEU A 149 9.42 3.21 5.12
N THR A 150 10.03 4.34 4.77
CA THR A 150 9.36 5.47 4.14
C THR A 150 10.13 5.96 2.92
N ALA A 151 9.42 6.54 1.97
CA ALA A 151 9.99 7.27 0.86
C ALA A 151 9.46 8.69 0.84
N THR A 152 10.32 9.63 0.46
CA THR A 152 9.99 11.05 0.38
C THR A 152 10.25 11.57 -1.02
N ALA A 153 9.25 12.20 -1.63
CA ALA A 153 9.38 12.87 -2.91
C ALA A 153 9.14 14.38 -2.76
N HIS A 154 9.78 15.13 -3.63
CA HIS A 154 9.71 16.60 -3.66
C HIS A 154 9.21 17.05 -5.03
N ALA A 155 8.22 17.95 -5.08
CA ALA A 155 7.88 18.60 -6.33
C ALA A 155 8.99 19.60 -6.72
N THR A 156 9.29 19.67 -8.01
CA THR A 156 10.29 20.59 -8.55
C THR A 156 9.86 22.05 -8.39
N GLN A 157 8.56 22.30 -8.31
CA GLN A 157 7.95 23.61 -8.10
C GLN A 157 6.89 23.53 -7.01
N GLY A 158 6.54 24.69 -6.42
CA GLY A 158 5.41 24.80 -5.49
C GLY A 158 5.65 24.37 -4.05
N GLY A 159 6.87 23.90 -3.72
CA GLY A 159 7.22 23.56 -2.32
C GLY A 159 6.33 22.47 -1.73
N VAL A 160 6.05 21.41 -2.49
CA VAL A 160 5.31 20.22 -2.05
C VAL A 160 6.29 19.12 -1.73
N VAL A 161 6.16 18.52 -0.56
CA VAL A 161 6.90 17.32 -0.14
C VAL A 161 5.88 16.28 0.33
N ALA A 162 6.00 15.06 -0.14
CA ALA A 162 5.16 13.94 0.30
C ALA A 162 6.01 12.81 0.86
N GLU A 163 5.60 12.28 2.01
CA GLU A 163 6.18 11.10 2.64
C GLU A 163 5.16 9.96 2.65
N VAL A 164 5.57 8.80 2.13
CA VAL A 164 4.73 7.62 1.95
C VAL A 164 5.40 6.42 2.60
N GLY A 165 4.65 5.60 3.32
CA GLY A 165 5.13 4.37 3.93
C GLY A 165 5.27 3.23 2.91
N ALA A 166 5.88 2.12 3.34
CA ALA A 166 6.14 0.93 2.51
C ALA A 166 4.86 0.34 1.88
N THR A 167 3.72 0.48 2.56
CA THR A 167 2.42 -0.03 2.09
C THR A 167 1.68 0.95 1.17
N GLY A 168 2.32 2.08 0.81
CA GLY A 168 1.70 3.14 0.02
C GLY A 168 0.88 4.15 0.83
N GLU A 169 0.86 4.04 2.16
CA GLU A 169 0.12 4.96 3.02
C GLU A 169 0.75 6.35 3.00
N LEU A 170 -0.05 7.37 2.74
CA LEU A 170 0.37 8.76 2.82
C LEU A 170 0.53 9.17 4.29
N ARG A 171 1.78 9.35 4.75
CA ARG A 171 2.09 9.72 6.14
C ARG A 171 2.09 11.21 6.35
N ARG A 172 2.64 11.96 5.39
CA ARG A 172 2.84 13.40 5.52
C ARG A 172 2.80 14.10 4.19
N VAL A 173 2.22 15.28 4.18
CA VAL A 173 2.32 16.25 3.09
C VAL A 173 2.75 17.58 3.70
N GLU A 174 3.88 18.10 3.25
CA GLU A 174 4.35 19.44 3.58
C GLU A 174 4.13 20.36 2.39
N LEU A 175 3.55 21.50 2.64
CA LEU A 175 3.29 22.53 1.65
C LEU A 175 3.95 23.84 2.10
N ALA A 176 4.60 24.51 1.18
CA ALA A 176 5.10 25.86 1.45
C ALA A 176 3.94 26.82 1.76
N ASP A 177 4.18 27.87 2.55
CA ASP A 177 3.15 28.85 2.94
C ASP A 177 2.48 29.56 1.76
N ALA A 178 3.16 29.59 0.61
CA ALA A 178 2.62 30.16 -0.62
C ALA A 178 1.73 29.19 -1.40
N ALA A 179 1.81 27.87 -1.14
CA ALA A 179 1.10 26.85 -1.89
C ALA A 179 -0.43 27.03 -1.93
N PRO A 180 -1.13 27.38 -0.82
CA PRO A 180 -2.57 27.60 -0.86
C PRO A 180 -3.02 28.79 -1.73
N ARG A 181 -2.08 29.62 -2.17
CA ARG A 181 -2.34 30.77 -3.06
C ARG A 181 -2.24 30.43 -4.54
N LEU A 182 -1.67 29.25 -4.85
CA LEU A 182 -1.61 28.74 -6.21
C LEU A 182 -3.01 28.46 -6.75
N ASP A 183 -3.09 28.24 -8.06
CA ASP A 183 -4.32 27.71 -8.65
C ASP A 183 -4.62 26.33 -8.05
N PRO A 184 -5.86 26.08 -7.58
CA PRO A 184 -6.22 24.82 -6.93
C PRO A 184 -5.98 23.60 -7.82
N THR A 185 -6.26 23.69 -9.12
CA THR A 185 -6.07 22.58 -10.06
C THR A 185 -4.58 22.27 -10.23
N HIS A 186 -3.77 23.31 -10.37
CA HIS A 186 -2.32 23.16 -10.47
C HIS A 186 -1.72 22.55 -9.20
N LEU A 187 -2.13 23.04 -8.03
CA LEU A 187 -1.66 22.49 -6.75
C LEU A 187 -2.09 21.02 -6.57
N ALA A 188 -3.33 20.68 -6.95
CA ALA A 188 -3.82 19.30 -6.89
C ALA A 188 -2.95 18.37 -7.77
N ALA A 189 -2.64 18.77 -8.98
CA ALA A 189 -1.77 18.01 -9.88
C ALA A 189 -0.36 17.82 -9.30
N LEU A 190 0.24 18.89 -8.73
CA LEU A 190 1.56 18.80 -8.08
C LEU A 190 1.56 17.84 -6.88
N VAL A 191 0.55 17.91 -6.03
CA VAL A 191 0.43 17.02 -4.86
C VAL A 191 0.26 15.58 -5.34
N LEU A 192 -0.66 15.33 -6.27
CA LEU A 192 -0.95 13.99 -6.80
C LEU A 192 0.29 13.36 -7.43
N ASP A 193 1.02 14.10 -8.27
CA ASP A 193 2.26 13.65 -8.90
C ASP A 193 3.35 13.37 -7.85
N THR A 194 3.51 14.24 -6.86
CA THR A 194 4.50 14.06 -5.80
C THR A 194 4.18 12.81 -4.95
N VAL A 195 2.92 12.59 -4.60
CA VAL A 195 2.49 11.38 -3.87
C VAL A 195 2.73 10.12 -4.70
N ARG A 196 2.40 10.13 -6.01
CA ARG A 196 2.64 9.00 -6.90
C ARG A 196 4.12 8.64 -7.01
N ARG A 197 5.01 9.63 -7.11
CA ARG A 197 6.46 9.42 -7.11
C ARG A 197 6.92 8.83 -5.78
N ALA A 198 6.51 9.40 -4.64
CA ALA A 198 6.84 8.85 -3.33
C ALA A 198 6.36 7.40 -3.17
N THR A 199 5.16 7.06 -3.67
CA THR A 199 4.62 5.70 -3.66
C THR A 199 5.45 4.75 -4.52
N ALA A 200 5.87 5.18 -5.70
CA ALA A 200 6.74 4.38 -6.57
C ALA A 200 8.13 4.13 -5.93
N ASP A 201 8.69 5.16 -5.28
CA ASP A 201 9.95 5.04 -4.58
C ASP A 201 9.84 4.13 -3.34
N ALA A 202 8.74 4.22 -2.57
CA ALA A 202 8.46 3.33 -1.45
C ALA A 202 8.35 1.86 -1.91
N ALA A 203 7.65 1.61 -3.02
CA ALA A 203 7.53 0.28 -3.61
C ALA A 203 8.90 -0.28 -4.08
N ALA A 204 9.75 0.55 -4.66
CA ALA A 204 11.10 0.15 -5.06
C ALA A 204 11.97 -0.21 -3.85
N LEU A 205 11.95 0.62 -2.79
CA LEU A 205 12.67 0.34 -1.54
C LEU A 205 12.19 -0.94 -0.87
N LEU A 206 10.86 -1.17 -0.86
CA LEU A 206 10.28 -2.40 -0.34
C LEU A 206 10.75 -3.62 -1.16
N ALA A 207 10.72 -3.53 -2.49
CA ALA A 207 11.19 -4.61 -3.37
C ALA A 207 12.66 -4.94 -3.14
N GLU A 208 13.53 -3.94 -3.00
CA GLU A 208 14.95 -4.14 -2.67
C GLU A 208 15.13 -4.81 -1.30
N ARG A 209 14.32 -4.41 -0.31
CA ARG A 209 14.39 -4.98 1.03
C ARG A 209 13.97 -6.45 1.03
N VAL A 210 12.85 -6.76 0.38
CA VAL A 210 12.35 -8.13 0.25
C VAL A 210 13.33 -8.99 -0.57
N GLN A 211 13.88 -8.47 -1.67
CA GLN A 211 14.88 -9.15 -2.49
C GLN A 211 16.11 -9.55 -1.68
N ARG A 212 16.58 -8.68 -0.78
CA ARG A 212 17.73 -8.95 0.09
C ARG A 212 17.47 -10.12 1.06
N VAL A 213 16.23 -10.28 1.53
CA VAL A 213 15.83 -11.36 2.44
C VAL A 213 15.50 -12.64 1.68
N ALA A 214 14.81 -12.54 0.55
CA ALA A 214 14.37 -13.68 -0.27
C ALA A 214 15.51 -14.33 -1.08
N GLY A 215 16.63 -13.60 -1.27
CA GLY A 215 17.75 -14.02 -2.11
C GLY A 215 17.46 -13.99 -3.61
N PRO A 216 18.39 -14.44 -4.46
CA PRO A 216 18.35 -14.23 -5.92
C PRO A 216 17.28 -15.05 -6.67
N ARG A 217 16.44 -15.82 -5.99
CA ARG A 217 15.41 -16.68 -6.61
C ARG A 217 14.15 -15.94 -7.07
N LEU A 218 13.96 -14.70 -6.63
CA LEU A 218 12.80 -13.87 -6.98
C LEU A 218 13.31 -12.50 -7.42
N ASP A 219 13.17 -12.16 -8.70
CA ASP A 219 13.53 -10.83 -9.20
C ASP A 219 12.34 -9.87 -9.08
N LEU A 220 12.10 -9.43 -7.85
CA LEU A 220 11.01 -8.49 -7.52
C LEU A 220 11.33 -7.06 -7.98
N VAL A 221 12.61 -6.71 -8.08
CA VAL A 221 13.04 -5.38 -8.51
C VAL A 221 12.66 -5.13 -9.97
N SER A 222 12.91 -6.09 -10.85
CA SER A 222 12.49 -6.02 -12.25
C SER A 222 10.97 -6.01 -12.41
N LEU A 223 10.24 -6.72 -11.55
CA LEU A 223 8.78 -6.73 -11.57
C LEU A 223 8.20 -5.37 -11.19
N VAL A 224 8.72 -4.70 -10.18
CA VAL A 224 8.29 -3.35 -9.75
C VAL A 224 8.70 -2.30 -10.77
N ALA A 225 9.90 -2.42 -11.37
CA ALA A 225 10.36 -1.51 -12.41
C ALA A 225 9.47 -1.55 -13.67
N ALA A 226 8.93 -2.72 -14.02
CA ALA A 226 8.00 -2.88 -15.13
C ALA A 226 6.61 -2.23 -14.88
N TYR A 227 6.28 -1.95 -13.61
CA TYR A 227 5.02 -1.29 -13.21
C TYR A 227 5.18 0.22 -12.96
N ARG A 228 6.37 0.78 -13.13
CA ARG A 228 6.59 2.22 -13.00
C ARG A 228 5.85 2.94 -14.13
N PRO A 229 5.00 3.94 -13.84
CA PRO A 229 4.40 4.76 -14.88
C PRO A 229 5.53 5.39 -15.71
N SER A 230 5.50 5.18 -17.02
CA SER A 230 6.47 5.77 -17.93
C SER A 230 6.25 7.28 -17.98
N ASP A 231 7.29 8.06 -17.67
CA ASP A 231 7.36 9.52 -17.90
C ASP A 231 7.43 9.82 -19.43
N THR A 232 6.44 9.36 -20.19
CA THR A 232 6.43 9.54 -21.66
C THR A 232 5.22 10.37 -22.08
N ASP A 233 5.21 11.67 -21.73
CA ASP A 233 4.30 12.63 -22.39
C ASP A 233 4.87 14.05 -22.53
N ASP A 234 6.20 14.28 -22.43
CA ASP A 234 6.76 15.64 -22.57
C ASP A 234 7.69 15.85 -23.78
N GLU A 235 7.80 14.96 -24.76
CA GLU A 235 8.69 15.15 -25.93
C GLU A 235 8.01 15.36 -27.29
N GLU A 236 6.71 15.43 -27.41
CA GLU A 236 6.04 15.70 -28.72
C GLU A 236 5.46 17.12 -28.86
N GLY A 237 6.17 18.14 -28.39
CA GLY A 237 5.74 19.55 -28.49
C GLY A 237 6.77 20.52 -29.05
N ARG A 238 7.92 20.06 -29.59
CA ARG A 238 8.89 20.96 -30.24
C ARG A 238 9.31 20.49 -31.61
N GLY A 239 8.50 20.83 -32.60
CA GLY A 239 8.85 20.63 -34.02
C GLY A 239 7.77 21.10 -34.95
N GLY A 240 7.70 22.41 -35.18
CA GLY A 240 6.79 22.97 -36.17
C GLY A 240 6.87 24.47 -36.22
#